data_0d1adf28b52e8732074b8d594d45671a
#
_entry.id   0d1adf28b52e8732074b8d594d45671a
#
_cell.length_a   1.000
_cell.length_b   1.000
_cell.length_c   1.000
_cell.angle_alpha   90.00
_cell.angle_beta   90.00
_cell.angle_gamma   90.00
#
_symmetry.space_group_name_H-M   'P 1'
#
loop_
_entity.id
_entity.type
_entity.pdbx_description
1 polymer ?
#
loop_
_entity_poly.entity_id
_entity_poly.type
_entity_poly.pdbx_seq_one_letter_code
_entity_poly.pdbx_strand_id
1 'polypeptide(L)'
;RLKCGFCVVPQKEGKPRSTNTITDIWREGTPRSVVLLDNDFFGQPETDWKERLGEVKDGGFKVNFNQGINIRMITDESAAAIASVRYYDTNFKSRRIYTAWDNLGQEKVFFKGFQRLLDAGVRPGHVMVYMLIGYKPGETMDEVLYRFQRLKDAGCLPYPMVYNNRDKTLKRFQ
;
A
#
# COMPACT_ATOMS: atom_id res chain seq x y z
N ARG A 1 0.86 14.31 1.80
CA ARG A 1 0.52 13.55 0.58
C ARG A 1 1.53 13.84 -0.52
N LEU A 2 2.03 12.80 -1.20
CA LEU A 2 2.94 12.92 -2.33
C LEU A 2 2.18 13.34 -3.60
N LYS A 3 2.85 14.11 -4.46
CA LYS A 3 2.32 14.55 -5.75
C LYS A 3 3.03 13.78 -6.87
N CYS A 4 2.61 12.54 -7.12
CA CYS A 4 3.11 11.77 -8.26
C CYS A 4 2.47 12.29 -9.55
N GLY A 5 3.28 12.49 -10.61
CA GLY A 5 2.82 13.12 -11.85
C GLY A 5 1.71 12.38 -12.60
N PHE A 6 1.57 11.07 -12.36
CA PHE A 6 0.51 10.25 -12.93
C PHE A 6 -0.76 10.20 -12.06
N CYS A 7 -0.73 10.73 -10.83
CA CYS A 7 -1.81 10.55 -9.85
C CYS A 7 -2.75 11.76 -9.81
N VAL A 8 -4.02 11.53 -10.04
CA VAL A 8 -5.08 12.55 -9.99
C VAL A 8 -5.60 12.81 -8.57
N VAL A 9 -5.33 11.89 -7.63
CA VAL A 9 -5.88 11.94 -6.25
C VAL A 9 -5.57 13.26 -5.52
N PRO A 10 -4.31 13.78 -5.51
CA PRO A 10 -4.04 15.04 -4.81
C PRO A 10 -4.82 16.24 -5.33
N GLN A 11 -5.22 16.20 -6.62
CA GLN A 11 -6.01 17.27 -7.25
C GLN A 11 -7.49 17.17 -6.86
N LYS A 12 -8.01 15.94 -6.75
CA LYS A 12 -9.43 15.69 -6.45
C LYS A 12 -9.76 15.77 -4.97
N GLU A 13 -8.92 15.23 -4.10
CA GLU A 13 -9.25 15.00 -2.69
C GLU A 13 -8.55 15.95 -1.71
N GLY A 14 -7.51 16.66 -2.14
CA GLY A 14 -6.76 17.57 -1.29
C GLY A 14 -5.95 16.83 -0.18
N LYS A 15 -5.97 17.35 1.04
CA LYS A 15 -5.23 16.77 2.18
C LYS A 15 -5.95 15.53 2.73
N PRO A 16 -5.22 14.46 3.11
CA PRO A 16 -5.79 13.32 3.82
C PRO A 16 -6.45 13.78 5.13
N ARG A 17 -7.63 13.21 5.42
CA ARG A 17 -8.39 13.50 6.65
C ARG A 17 -9.28 12.31 6.99
N SER A 18 -9.50 12.07 8.27
CA SER A 18 -10.53 11.15 8.73
C SER A 18 -11.92 11.78 8.53
N THR A 19 -12.89 10.98 8.09
CA THR A 19 -14.27 11.43 7.88
C THR A 19 -15.27 10.61 8.68
N ASN A 20 -15.00 9.31 8.89
CA ASN A 20 -15.89 8.39 9.57
C ASN A 20 -15.12 7.54 10.58
N THR A 21 -15.79 7.10 11.62
CA THR A 21 -15.31 6.06 12.52
C THR A 21 -15.62 4.66 11.94
N ILE A 22 -15.00 3.62 12.48
CA ILE A 22 -15.36 2.24 12.08
C ILE A 22 -16.78 1.90 12.52
N THR A 23 -17.21 2.40 13.67
CA THR A 23 -18.59 2.26 14.20
C THR A 23 -19.64 2.95 13.32
N ASP A 24 -19.31 4.08 12.69
CA ASP A 24 -20.23 4.79 11.79
C ASP A 24 -20.52 3.97 10.52
N ILE A 25 -19.54 3.22 10.03
CA ILE A 25 -19.63 2.47 8.77
C ILE A 25 -20.02 1.02 8.94
N TRP A 26 -19.72 0.42 10.11
CA TRP A 26 -20.07 -0.98 10.38
C TRP A 26 -21.50 -1.10 10.95
N ARG A 27 -22.22 -2.13 10.50
CA ARG A 27 -23.58 -2.41 10.96
C ARG A 27 -23.61 -3.75 11.68
N GLU A 28 -24.34 -3.79 12.80
CA GLU A 28 -24.56 -5.01 13.56
C GLU A 28 -25.17 -6.11 12.66
N GLY A 29 -24.73 -7.36 12.88
CA GLY A 29 -25.14 -8.52 12.06
C GLY A 29 -24.33 -8.69 10.77
N THR A 30 -23.44 -7.74 10.41
CA THR A 30 -22.52 -7.89 9.26
C THR A 30 -21.17 -8.46 9.69
N PRO A 31 -20.41 -9.09 8.76
CA PRO A 31 -19.05 -9.56 9.05
C PRO A 31 -18.15 -8.44 9.60
N ARG A 32 -17.32 -8.75 10.60
CA ARG A 32 -16.33 -7.81 11.13
C ARG A 32 -15.14 -7.68 10.16
N SER A 33 -15.41 -7.10 9.00
CA SER A 33 -14.45 -6.90 7.92
C SER A 33 -14.68 -5.53 7.30
N VAL A 34 -13.63 -4.71 7.24
CA VAL A 34 -13.70 -3.34 6.72
C VAL A 34 -12.67 -3.12 5.62
N VAL A 35 -13.09 -2.47 4.55
CA VAL A 35 -12.24 -2.03 3.45
C VAL A 35 -12.02 -0.53 3.60
N LEU A 36 -10.77 -0.13 3.82
CA LEU A 36 -10.39 1.28 3.86
C LEU A 36 -10.11 1.75 2.43
N LEU A 37 -10.85 2.75 1.99
CA LEU A 37 -10.73 3.33 0.64
C LEU A 37 -9.84 4.58 0.61
N ASP A 38 -9.17 4.85 1.72
CA ASP A 38 -8.28 5.99 1.87
C ASP A 38 -7.08 5.87 0.92
N ASN A 39 -6.89 6.86 0.06
CA ASN A 39 -5.75 6.91 -0.87
C ASN A 39 -4.40 7.18 -0.19
N ASP A 40 -4.40 7.60 1.07
CA ASP A 40 -3.19 7.83 1.88
C ASP A 40 -3.56 7.77 3.37
N PHE A 41 -3.91 6.58 3.86
CA PHE A 41 -4.41 6.38 5.23
C PHE A 41 -3.43 6.93 6.29
N PHE A 42 -2.14 6.62 6.19
CA PHE A 42 -1.11 7.12 7.12
C PHE A 42 -0.63 8.54 6.83
N GLY A 43 -1.17 9.20 5.81
CA GLY A 43 -0.98 10.63 5.56
C GLY A 43 -1.96 11.52 6.33
N GLN A 44 -2.92 10.94 7.04
CA GLN A 44 -3.81 11.61 7.99
C GLN A 44 -3.02 12.06 9.23
N PRO A 45 -3.55 12.98 10.06
CA PRO A 45 -3.01 13.26 11.37
C PRO A 45 -2.80 11.97 12.17
N GLU A 46 -1.72 11.91 12.94
CA GLU A 46 -1.33 10.68 13.65
C GLU A 46 -2.40 10.23 14.65
N THR A 47 -3.04 11.17 15.33
CA THR A 47 -4.18 10.90 16.22
C THR A 47 -5.31 10.17 15.50
N ASP A 48 -5.65 10.61 14.28
CA ASP A 48 -6.78 10.09 13.53
C ASP A 48 -6.56 8.64 13.09
N TRP A 49 -5.41 8.33 12.44
CA TRP A 49 -5.17 6.96 12.01
C TRP A 49 -4.92 6.00 13.18
N LYS A 50 -4.33 6.49 14.31
CA LYS A 50 -4.19 5.68 15.53
C LYS A 50 -5.54 5.32 16.12
N GLU A 51 -6.44 6.28 16.22
CA GLU A 51 -7.80 6.05 16.69
C GLU A 51 -8.54 5.04 15.81
N ARG A 52 -8.51 5.22 14.49
CA ARG A 52 -9.15 4.28 13.54
C ARG A 52 -8.59 2.86 13.63
N LEU A 53 -7.27 2.70 13.76
CA LEU A 53 -6.68 1.36 13.93
C LEU A 53 -6.93 0.78 15.34
N GLY A 54 -7.08 1.62 16.36
CA GLY A 54 -7.57 1.22 17.67
C GLY A 54 -8.95 0.59 17.57
N GLU A 55 -9.91 1.28 16.94
CA GLU A 55 -11.26 0.75 16.71
C GLU A 55 -11.26 -0.59 15.94
N VAL A 56 -10.43 -0.69 14.89
CA VAL A 56 -10.26 -1.95 14.14
C VAL A 56 -9.78 -3.08 15.03
N LYS A 57 -8.77 -2.82 15.86
CA LYS A 57 -8.15 -3.80 16.75
C LYS A 57 -9.11 -4.22 17.86
N ASP A 58 -9.67 -3.25 18.59
CA ASP A 58 -10.52 -3.47 19.75
C ASP A 58 -11.86 -4.11 19.34
N GLY A 59 -12.38 -3.74 18.17
CA GLY A 59 -13.57 -4.36 17.58
C GLY A 59 -13.32 -5.73 16.94
N GLY A 60 -12.06 -6.22 16.90
CA GLY A 60 -11.71 -7.52 16.32
C GLY A 60 -11.92 -7.59 14.81
N PHE A 61 -11.86 -6.45 14.12
CA PHE A 61 -12.10 -6.39 12.67
C PHE A 61 -10.92 -6.96 11.86
N LYS A 62 -11.23 -7.55 10.72
CA LYS A 62 -10.29 -7.70 9.61
C LYS A 62 -10.27 -6.40 8.81
N VAL A 63 -9.10 -5.92 8.43
CA VAL A 63 -8.97 -4.68 7.65
C VAL A 63 -8.25 -4.91 6.33
N ASN A 64 -8.74 -4.29 5.29
CA ASN A 64 -8.05 -4.19 4.00
C ASN A 64 -7.66 -2.75 3.72
N PHE A 65 -6.37 -2.49 3.50
CA PHE A 65 -5.85 -1.20 3.02
C PHE A 65 -5.92 -1.20 1.49
N ASN A 66 -7.13 -1.01 0.94
CA ASN A 66 -7.41 -1.28 -0.47
C ASN A 66 -6.59 -0.43 -1.44
N GLN A 67 -6.35 0.84 -1.12
CA GLN A 67 -5.56 1.75 -1.95
C GLN A 67 -4.06 1.63 -1.69
N GLY A 68 -3.66 0.72 -0.79
CA GLY A 68 -2.28 0.54 -0.38
C GLY A 68 -1.78 1.56 0.63
N ILE A 69 -0.57 1.31 1.11
CA ILE A 69 0.14 2.19 2.03
C ILE A 69 1.27 2.92 1.31
N ASN A 70 1.54 4.15 1.70
CA ASN A 70 2.66 4.91 1.18
C ASN A 70 3.94 4.52 1.93
N ILE A 71 4.62 3.48 1.46
CA ILE A 71 5.79 2.88 2.14
C ILE A 71 6.92 3.89 2.39
N ARG A 72 7.02 4.94 1.58
CA ARG A 72 8.05 5.99 1.73
C ARG A 72 7.82 6.86 2.96
N MET A 73 6.59 6.88 3.48
CA MET A 73 6.17 7.68 4.65
C MET A 73 5.99 6.84 5.91
N ILE A 74 6.16 5.52 5.83
CA ILE A 74 6.01 4.63 6.98
C ILE A 74 7.06 4.95 8.04
N THR A 75 6.59 5.18 9.27
CA THR A 75 7.38 5.31 10.49
C THR A 75 7.38 3.99 11.27
N ASP A 76 8.20 3.90 12.31
CA ASP A 76 8.22 2.71 13.16
C ASP A 76 6.87 2.51 13.89
N GLU A 77 6.22 3.63 14.29
CA GLU A 77 4.90 3.63 14.92
C GLU A 77 3.82 3.12 13.95
N SER A 78 3.79 3.63 12.71
CA SER A 78 2.80 3.18 11.73
C SER A 78 3.04 1.73 11.29
N ALA A 79 4.29 1.28 11.20
CA ALA A 79 4.63 -0.11 10.94
C ALA A 79 4.14 -1.04 12.07
N ALA A 80 4.38 -0.67 13.33
CA ALA A 80 3.88 -1.39 14.49
C ALA A 80 2.34 -1.44 14.52
N ALA A 81 1.68 -0.32 14.21
CA ALA A 81 0.23 -0.25 14.11
C ALA A 81 -0.33 -1.18 13.03
N ILE A 82 0.28 -1.22 11.83
CA ILE A 82 -0.08 -2.17 10.76
C ILE A 82 0.08 -3.61 11.25
N ALA A 83 1.20 -3.94 11.89
CA ALA A 83 1.48 -5.30 12.35
C ALA A 83 0.48 -5.75 13.45
N SER A 84 -0.04 -4.82 14.25
CA SER A 84 -0.96 -5.08 15.36
C SER A 84 -2.38 -5.43 14.93
N VAL A 85 -2.79 -5.10 13.69
CA VAL A 85 -4.15 -5.36 13.18
C VAL A 85 -4.21 -6.59 12.29
N ARG A 86 -5.42 -7.11 12.09
CA ARG A 86 -5.68 -8.25 11.22
C ARG A 86 -5.85 -7.79 9.77
N TYR A 87 -4.76 -7.37 9.10
CA TYR A 87 -4.78 -6.94 7.71
C TYR A 87 -4.95 -8.11 6.73
N TYR A 88 -5.70 -7.89 5.64
CA TYR A 88 -6.02 -8.91 4.65
C TYR A 88 -6.12 -8.31 3.23
N ASP A 89 -6.19 -9.21 2.24
CA ASP A 89 -6.60 -8.88 0.87
C ASP A 89 -8.07 -8.45 0.81
N THR A 90 -8.52 -7.97 -0.35
CA THR A 90 -9.90 -7.50 -0.56
C THR A 90 -10.96 -8.58 -0.31
N ASN A 91 -10.59 -9.86 -0.44
CA ASN A 91 -11.48 -11.00 -0.20
C ASN A 91 -11.40 -11.50 1.25
N PHE A 92 -10.58 -10.89 2.09
CA PHE A 92 -10.33 -11.29 3.50
C PHE A 92 -9.89 -12.75 3.69
N LYS A 93 -9.20 -13.32 2.68
CA LYS A 93 -8.71 -14.71 2.68
C LYS A 93 -7.23 -14.80 3.04
N SER A 94 -6.40 -13.92 2.48
CA SER A 94 -4.95 -13.95 2.66
C SER A 94 -4.42 -12.69 3.33
N ARG A 95 -3.40 -12.82 4.17
CA ARG A 95 -2.70 -11.66 4.74
C ARG A 95 -2.04 -10.89 3.60
N ARG A 96 -2.40 -9.59 3.45
CA ARG A 96 -1.92 -8.78 2.34
C ARG A 96 -1.85 -7.30 2.71
N ILE A 97 -0.73 -6.69 2.35
CA ILE A 97 -0.52 -5.24 2.34
C ILE A 97 -0.11 -4.86 0.92
N TYR A 98 -0.67 -3.78 0.41
CA TYR A 98 -0.34 -3.24 -0.90
C TYR A 98 0.51 -1.98 -0.75
N THR A 99 1.50 -1.82 -1.60
CA THR A 99 2.32 -0.61 -1.72
C THR A 99 2.85 -0.47 -3.14
N ALA A 100 3.68 0.53 -3.41
CA ALA A 100 4.21 0.75 -4.75
C ALA A 100 5.70 1.13 -4.75
N TRP A 101 6.41 0.68 -5.79
CA TRP A 101 7.75 1.12 -6.15
C TRP A 101 7.82 1.44 -7.66
N ASP A 102 7.64 2.72 -8.00
CA ASP A 102 7.38 3.15 -9.38
C ASP A 102 8.63 3.58 -10.16
N ASN A 103 9.77 3.85 -9.51
CA ASN A 103 11.02 4.16 -10.19
C ASN A 103 12.26 3.86 -9.34
N LEU A 104 13.41 3.62 -10.00
CA LEU A 104 14.67 3.27 -9.37
C LEU A 104 15.17 4.32 -8.36
N GLY A 105 14.96 5.60 -8.64
CA GLY A 105 15.41 6.67 -7.74
C GLY A 105 14.77 6.60 -6.34
N GLN A 106 13.73 5.79 -6.16
CA GLN A 106 13.04 5.58 -4.89
C GLN A 106 13.49 4.32 -4.15
N GLU A 107 14.44 3.54 -4.67
CA GLU A 107 14.86 2.26 -4.09
C GLU A 107 15.23 2.39 -2.62
N LYS A 108 16.14 3.29 -2.29
CA LYS A 108 16.63 3.47 -0.92
C LYS A 108 15.50 3.79 0.07
N VAL A 109 14.60 4.68 -0.29
CA VAL A 109 13.49 5.07 0.60
C VAL A 109 12.41 3.98 0.66
N PHE A 110 12.17 3.26 -0.43
CA PHE A 110 11.29 2.10 -0.46
C PHE A 110 11.78 1.03 0.51
N PHE A 111 13.04 0.57 0.36
CA PHE A 111 13.57 -0.50 1.21
C PHE A 111 13.73 -0.08 2.67
N LYS A 112 13.96 1.21 2.95
CA LYS A 112 13.91 1.71 4.34
C LYS A 112 12.52 1.54 4.96
N GLY A 113 11.45 1.90 4.25
CA GLY A 113 10.07 1.70 4.73
C GLY A 113 9.69 0.23 4.81
N PHE A 114 10.16 -0.57 3.84
CA PHE A 114 9.94 -2.02 3.85
C PHE A 114 10.61 -2.70 5.05
N GLN A 115 11.85 -2.31 5.37
CA GLN A 115 12.55 -2.84 6.56
C GLN A 115 11.78 -2.56 7.85
N ARG A 116 11.22 -1.35 8.00
CA ARG A 116 10.37 -1.02 9.17
C ARG A 116 9.17 -1.95 9.31
N LEU A 117 8.53 -2.33 8.20
CA LEU A 117 7.45 -3.31 8.23
C LEU A 117 7.94 -4.69 8.70
N LEU A 118 9.13 -5.12 8.24
CA LEU A 118 9.73 -6.39 8.65
C LEU A 118 10.09 -6.38 10.14
N ASP A 119 10.72 -5.30 10.61
CA ASP A 119 11.10 -5.13 12.01
C ASP A 119 9.87 -5.14 12.94
N ALA A 120 8.73 -4.64 12.46
CA ALA A 120 7.45 -4.70 13.14
C ALA A 120 6.76 -6.09 13.08
N GLY A 121 7.33 -7.07 12.34
CA GLY A 121 6.81 -8.44 12.24
C GLY A 121 5.91 -8.73 11.03
N VAL A 122 5.82 -7.81 10.06
CA VAL A 122 5.14 -8.09 8.79
C VAL A 122 6.00 -9.02 7.95
N ARG A 123 5.44 -10.14 7.48
CA ARG A 123 6.19 -11.09 6.63
C ARG A 123 6.37 -10.54 5.21
N PRO A 124 7.55 -10.71 4.56
CA PRO A 124 7.79 -10.23 3.19
C PRO A 124 6.72 -10.68 2.19
N GLY A 125 6.34 -11.96 2.22
CA GLY A 125 5.33 -12.54 1.33
C GLY A 125 3.89 -12.01 1.55
N HIS A 126 3.66 -11.20 2.58
CA HIS A 126 2.39 -10.47 2.74
C HIS A 126 2.38 -9.15 1.97
N VAL A 127 3.53 -8.66 1.50
CA VAL A 127 3.65 -7.35 0.84
C VAL A 127 3.59 -7.52 -0.67
N MET A 128 2.50 -7.06 -1.28
CA MET A 128 2.39 -6.94 -2.73
C MET A 128 2.80 -5.54 -3.15
N VAL A 129 3.71 -5.47 -4.12
CA VAL A 129 4.30 -4.21 -4.56
C VAL A 129 3.89 -3.93 -6.01
N TYR A 130 3.03 -2.95 -6.19
CA TYR A 130 2.72 -2.42 -7.51
C TYR A 130 3.95 -1.74 -8.11
N MET A 131 4.20 -2.05 -9.37
CA MET A 131 5.29 -1.47 -10.16
C MET A 131 4.69 -0.80 -11.38
N LEU A 132 4.56 0.52 -11.36
CA LEU A 132 4.18 1.23 -12.59
C LEU A 132 5.31 1.10 -13.60
N ILE A 133 4.99 0.62 -14.80
CA ILE A 133 5.94 0.41 -15.89
C ILE A 133 5.49 1.13 -17.16
N GLY A 134 6.47 1.69 -17.90
CA GLY A 134 6.20 2.44 -19.12
C GLY A 134 5.62 3.86 -18.93
N TYR A 135 5.69 4.40 -17.71
CA TYR A 135 5.31 5.79 -17.40
C TYR A 135 6.50 6.75 -17.53
N LYS A 136 7.65 6.39 -16.97
CA LYS A 136 8.84 7.23 -16.99
C LYS A 136 9.41 7.27 -18.39
N PRO A 137 9.59 8.47 -19.01
CA PRO A 137 10.28 8.57 -20.30
C PRO A 137 11.69 7.96 -20.20
N GLY A 138 12.03 7.11 -21.17
CA GLY A 138 13.34 6.46 -21.24
C GLY A 138 13.53 5.29 -20.24
N GLU A 139 12.49 4.84 -19.56
CA GLU A 139 12.57 3.61 -18.75
C GLU A 139 12.91 2.42 -19.63
N THR A 140 13.98 1.71 -19.31
CA THR A 140 14.41 0.53 -20.04
C THR A 140 13.82 -0.75 -19.48
N MET A 141 13.78 -1.82 -20.29
CA MET A 141 13.33 -3.13 -19.80
C MET A 141 14.25 -3.68 -18.72
N ASP A 142 15.54 -3.39 -18.77
CA ASP A 142 16.51 -3.79 -17.75
C ASP A 142 16.18 -3.13 -16.39
N GLU A 143 15.79 -1.86 -16.37
CA GLU A 143 15.32 -1.18 -15.15
C GLU A 143 14.05 -1.82 -14.58
N VAL A 144 13.12 -2.24 -15.44
CA VAL A 144 11.90 -2.95 -15.05
C VAL A 144 12.22 -4.32 -14.46
N LEU A 145 13.06 -5.10 -15.16
CA LEU A 145 13.50 -6.43 -14.72
C LEU A 145 14.28 -6.35 -13.40
N TYR A 146 15.16 -5.37 -13.27
CA TYR A 146 15.90 -5.12 -12.02
C TYR A 146 14.93 -4.91 -10.84
N ARG A 147 13.96 -4.01 -10.96
CA ARG A 147 12.98 -3.76 -9.90
C ARG A 147 12.19 -5.01 -9.55
N PHE A 148 11.76 -5.74 -10.56
CA PHE A 148 11.02 -6.99 -10.39
C PHE A 148 11.84 -8.03 -9.62
N GLN A 149 13.08 -8.31 -10.08
CA GLN A 149 13.96 -9.29 -9.43
C GLN A 149 14.32 -8.86 -8.01
N ARG A 150 14.63 -7.58 -7.81
CA ARG A 150 14.97 -7.02 -6.50
C ARG A 150 13.85 -7.21 -5.46
N LEU A 151 12.58 -7.08 -5.88
CA LEU A 151 11.42 -7.34 -5.03
C LEU A 151 11.24 -8.84 -4.73
N LYS A 152 11.46 -9.70 -5.72
CA LYS A 152 11.43 -11.15 -5.52
C LYS A 152 12.50 -11.61 -4.54
N ASP A 153 13.72 -11.11 -4.68
CA ASP A 153 14.83 -11.42 -3.79
C ASP A 153 14.57 -10.97 -2.35
N ALA A 154 13.82 -9.87 -2.19
CA ALA A 154 13.33 -9.39 -0.90
C ALA A 154 12.14 -10.20 -0.35
N GLY A 155 11.64 -11.20 -1.08
CA GLY A 155 10.50 -12.03 -0.70
C GLY A 155 9.14 -11.35 -0.85
N CYS A 156 9.08 -10.18 -1.51
CA CYS A 156 7.83 -9.50 -1.85
C CYS A 156 7.12 -10.15 -3.04
N LEU A 157 5.89 -9.72 -3.28
CA LEU A 157 5.09 -10.09 -4.43
C LEU A 157 5.04 -8.91 -5.42
N PRO A 158 5.91 -8.85 -6.43
CA PRO A 158 5.87 -7.80 -7.42
C PRO A 158 4.63 -7.95 -8.31
N TYR A 159 3.97 -6.83 -8.60
CA TYR A 159 2.82 -6.76 -9.47
C TYR A 159 3.00 -5.62 -10.49
N PRO A 160 3.48 -5.92 -11.72
CA PRO A 160 3.62 -4.94 -12.77
C PRO A 160 2.29 -4.36 -13.21
N MET A 161 2.22 -3.03 -13.32
CA MET A 161 1.06 -2.28 -13.83
C MET A 161 1.49 -1.45 -15.04
N VAL A 162 0.99 -1.83 -16.22
CA VAL A 162 1.34 -1.14 -17.47
C VAL A 162 0.58 0.18 -17.58
N TYR A 163 1.31 1.29 -17.64
CA TYR A 163 0.73 2.63 -17.78
C TYR A 163 -0.03 2.80 -19.11
N ASN A 164 0.62 2.41 -20.22
CA ASN A 164 0.02 2.48 -21.54
C ASN A 164 -0.50 1.09 -21.96
N ASN A 165 -1.78 0.88 -21.84
CA ASN A 165 -2.44 -0.39 -22.19
C ASN A 165 -2.30 -0.80 -23.67
N ARG A 166 -1.79 0.07 -24.55
CA ARG A 166 -1.52 -0.22 -25.96
C ARG A 166 -0.13 -0.81 -26.19
N ASP A 167 0.76 -0.73 -25.22
CA ASP A 167 2.10 -1.32 -25.28
C ASP A 167 2.02 -2.84 -25.11
N LYS A 168 2.04 -3.54 -26.24
CA LYS A 168 1.94 -5.00 -26.29
C LYS A 168 3.14 -5.71 -25.64
N THR A 169 4.32 -5.08 -25.69
CA THR A 169 5.55 -5.65 -25.12
C THR A 169 5.47 -5.66 -23.59
N LEU A 170 5.15 -4.51 -23.00
CA LEU A 170 4.98 -4.40 -21.55
C LEU A 170 3.82 -5.24 -21.04
N LYS A 171 2.73 -5.37 -21.80
CA LYS A 171 1.60 -6.25 -21.43
C LYS A 171 1.96 -7.73 -21.36
N ARG A 172 2.91 -8.20 -22.19
CA ARG A 172 3.37 -9.59 -22.10
C ARG A 172 4.21 -9.85 -20.86
N PHE A 173 4.82 -8.80 -20.29
CA PHE A 173 5.57 -8.89 -19.05
C PHE A 173 4.65 -8.92 -17.81
N GLN A 174 3.48 -8.29 -17.86
CA GLN A 174 2.47 -8.29 -16.79
C GLN A 174 1.80 -9.65 -16.63
#